data_7abd83b51b606e8751c4b28986b53e3c
#
_entry.id   7abd83b51b606e8751c4b28986b53e3c
#
_cell.length_a   1.000
_cell.length_b   1.000
_cell.length_c   1.000
_cell.angle_alpha   90.00
_cell.angle_beta   90.00
_cell.angle_gamma   90.00
#
_symmetry.space_group_name_H-M   'P 1'
#
loop_
_entity.id
_entity.type
_entity.pdbx_description
1 polymer ?
#
loop_
_entity_poly.entity_id
_entity_poly.type
_entity_poly.pdbx_seq_one_letter_code
_entity_poly.pdbx_strand_id
1 'polypeptide(L)'
;MKNRILPILFILFFILPVQAKREPDLYKKADSQRMEHWVDSVFDSMSVKERIGQLFVLAVDVNTSAKNKELIRKYVEEYKVGGLLFTSGDVQKQAELTNYAQSLAKIPLMITMDGEWGLAMRLKNTTKFPINMTLGAIRNDSLIYAYGKEMGRQCRRMGIQVNFAP
;
A
#
# COMPACT_ATOMS: atom_id res chain seq x y z
N MET A 1 -8.33 -67.78 -39.85
CA MET A 1 -8.71 -66.39 -39.59
C MET A 1 -8.37 -66.09 -38.13
N LYS A 2 -7.28 -65.33 -37.89
CA LYS A 2 -6.78 -64.99 -36.56
C LYS A 2 -7.31 -63.59 -36.20
N ASN A 3 -8.22 -63.50 -35.27
CA ASN A 3 -8.71 -62.25 -34.71
C ASN A 3 -7.61 -61.63 -33.82
N ARG A 4 -7.05 -60.53 -34.26
CA ARG A 4 -6.19 -59.70 -33.41
C ARG A 4 -7.06 -58.69 -32.65
N ILE A 5 -7.24 -58.94 -31.38
CA ILE A 5 -7.87 -57.99 -30.46
C ILE A 5 -6.79 -56.98 -30.08
N LEU A 6 -6.96 -55.74 -30.53
CA LEU A 6 -6.13 -54.61 -30.18
C LEU A 6 -6.55 -54.10 -28.80
N PRO A 7 -5.67 -54.05 -27.77
CA PRO A 7 -6.03 -53.48 -26.48
C PRO A 7 -6.07 -51.95 -26.60
N ILE A 8 -7.25 -51.38 -26.37
CA ILE A 8 -7.43 -49.95 -26.23
C ILE A 8 -6.82 -49.55 -24.88
N LEU A 9 -5.67 -48.89 -24.91
CA LEU A 9 -5.02 -48.32 -23.75
C LEU A 9 -5.80 -47.06 -23.31
N PHE A 10 -6.62 -47.18 -22.28
CA PHE A 10 -7.27 -46.02 -21.64
C PHE A 10 -6.23 -45.22 -20.88
N ILE A 11 -5.73 -44.15 -21.47
CA ILE A 11 -4.90 -43.15 -20.77
C ILE A 11 -5.87 -42.32 -19.91
N LEU A 12 -5.97 -42.67 -18.63
CA LEU A 12 -6.63 -41.83 -17.63
C LEU A 12 -5.72 -40.62 -17.39
N PHE A 13 -6.03 -39.49 -18.02
CA PHE A 13 -5.48 -38.20 -17.64
C PHE A 13 -6.01 -37.85 -16.24
N PHE A 14 -5.22 -38.10 -15.22
CA PHE A 14 -5.42 -37.49 -13.91
C PHE A 14 -5.21 -36.01 -14.07
N ILE A 15 -6.29 -35.25 -14.28
CA ILE A 15 -6.30 -33.81 -14.12
C ILE A 15 -6.11 -33.55 -12.62
N LEU A 16 -4.86 -33.44 -12.18
CA LEU A 16 -4.58 -32.92 -10.85
C LEU A 16 -5.12 -31.48 -10.84
N PRO A 17 -6.03 -31.13 -9.93
CA PRO A 17 -6.44 -29.75 -9.79
C PRO A 17 -5.20 -28.94 -9.45
N VAL A 18 -4.73 -28.11 -10.39
CA VAL A 18 -3.77 -27.08 -10.09
C VAL A 18 -4.47 -26.18 -9.06
N GLN A 19 -4.15 -26.40 -7.80
CA GLN A 19 -4.52 -25.46 -6.76
C GLN A 19 -3.77 -24.16 -7.04
N ALA A 20 -4.42 -23.26 -7.78
CA ALA A 20 -3.95 -21.89 -7.86
C ALA A 20 -3.74 -21.41 -6.42
N LYS A 21 -2.52 -21.07 -6.06
CA LYS A 21 -2.24 -20.41 -4.79
C LYS A 21 -3.20 -19.24 -4.72
N ARG A 22 -4.22 -19.34 -3.87
CA ARG A 22 -5.09 -18.20 -3.61
C ARG A 22 -4.18 -17.06 -3.15
N GLU A 23 -4.27 -15.96 -3.85
CA GLU A 23 -3.60 -14.74 -3.38
C GLU A 23 -4.01 -14.50 -1.93
N PRO A 24 -3.06 -14.08 -1.07
CA PRO A 24 -3.41 -13.82 0.32
C PRO A 24 -4.47 -12.73 0.34
N ASP A 25 -5.64 -13.07 0.83
CA ASP A 25 -6.69 -12.09 1.11
C ASP A 25 -6.15 -11.11 2.16
N LEU A 26 -5.80 -9.92 1.72
CA LEU A 26 -5.24 -8.87 2.57
C LEU A 26 -6.20 -8.48 3.71
N TYR A 27 -7.48 -8.75 3.55
CA TYR A 27 -8.53 -8.42 4.51
C TYR A 27 -8.95 -9.61 5.38
N LYS A 28 -8.46 -10.80 5.11
CA LYS A 28 -8.87 -12.04 5.81
C LYS A 28 -8.64 -12.04 7.32
N LYS A 29 -7.79 -11.15 7.83
CA LYS A 29 -7.52 -10.99 9.27
C LYS A 29 -8.40 -9.91 9.91
N ALA A 30 -9.17 -9.17 9.14
CA ALA A 30 -10.09 -8.18 9.67
C ALA A 30 -11.39 -8.89 10.10
N ASP A 31 -11.84 -8.57 11.30
CA ASP A 31 -13.20 -8.89 11.72
C ASP A 31 -14.16 -8.06 10.85
N SER A 32 -14.79 -8.71 9.87
CA SER A 32 -15.63 -8.04 8.88
C SER A 32 -16.79 -7.29 9.52
N GLN A 33 -17.44 -7.86 10.52
CA GLN A 33 -18.56 -7.21 11.22
C GLN A 33 -18.10 -5.97 11.97
N ARG A 34 -16.97 -6.06 12.67
CA ARG A 34 -16.39 -4.94 13.40
C ARG A 34 -15.93 -3.84 12.45
N MET A 35 -15.35 -4.22 11.30
CA MET A 35 -14.91 -3.27 10.28
C MET A 35 -16.11 -2.54 9.67
N GLU A 36 -17.16 -3.26 9.26
CA GLU A 36 -18.40 -2.69 8.69
C GLU A 36 -19.05 -1.74 9.68
N HIS A 37 -19.23 -2.17 10.91
CA HIS A 37 -19.82 -1.30 11.95
C HIS A 37 -18.99 -0.02 12.17
N TRP A 38 -17.68 -0.11 12.15
CA TRP A 38 -16.82 1.07 12.25
C TRP A 38 -16.97 1.99 11.03
N VAL A 39 -16.96 1.41 9.82
CA VAL A 39 -17.13 2.16 8.56
C VAL A 39 -18.48 2.90 8.56
N ASP A 40 -19.57 2.20 8.86
CA ASP A 40 -20.92 2.79 8.90
C ASP A 40 -21.00 3.93 9.94
N SER A 41 -20.49 3.68 11.14
CA SER A 41 -20.45 4.69 12.22
C SER A 41 -19.70 5.96 11.81
N VAL A 42 -18.55 5.82 11.15
CA VAL A 42 -17.77 6.96 10.65
C VAL A 42 -18.50 7.65 9.51
N PHE A 43 -18.98 6.86 8.53
CA PHE A 43 -19.66 7.39 7.35
C PHE A 43 -20.91 8.18 7.73
N ASP A 44 -21.75 7.68 8.63
CA ASP A 44 -22.98 8.34 9.08
C ASP A 44 -22.70 9.60 9.89
N SER A 45 -21.54 9.69 10.54
CA SER A 45 -21.12 10.88 11.28
C SER A 45 -20.64 12.03 10.39
N MET A 46 -20.41 11.78 9.08
CA MET A 46 -19.87 12.76 8.14
C MET A 46 -20.95 13.47 7.33
N SER A 47 -20.78 14.77 7.15
CA SER A 47 -21.49 15.53 6.13
C SER A 47 -21.07 15.10 4.72
N VAL A 48 -21.90 15.43 3.72
CA VAL A 48 -21.56 15.17 2.29
C VAL A 48 -20.22 15.80 1.92
N LYS A 49 -19.92 17.01 2.38
CA LYS A 49 -18.65 17.69 2.13
C LYS A 49 -17.47 16.91 2.71
N GLU A 50 -17.59 16.40 3.92
CA GLU A 50 -16.55 15.57 4.55
C GLU A 50 -16.36 14.25 3.82
N ARG A 51 -17.44 13.57 3.42
CA ARG A 51 -17.37 12.35 2.61
C ARG A 51 -16.64 12.58 1.30
N ILE A 52 -16.90 13.69 0.62
CA ILE A 52 -16.19 14.08 -0.61
C ILE A 52 -14.70 14.33 -0.28
N GLY A 53 -14.38 15.03 0.80
CA GLY A 53 -13.02 15.28 1.24
C GLY A 53 -12.20 13.98 1.41
N GLN A 54 -12.82 12.94 1.98
CA GLN A 54 -12.17 11.62 2.18
C GLN A 54 -11.72 10.93 0.88
N LEU A 55 -12.24 11.32 -0.27
CA LEU A 55 -11.84 10.77 -1.57
C LEU A 55 -10.51 11.37 -2.09
N PHE A 56 -9.99 12.40 -1.44
CA PHE A 56 -8.78 13.08 -1.88
C PHE A 56 -7.57 12.69 -1.06
N VAL A 57 -6.48 12.38 -1.76
CA VAL A 57 -5.13 12.28 -1.22
C VAL A 57 -4.33 13.43 -1.82
N LEU A 58 -3.85 14.37 -0.99
CA LEU A 58 -3.19 15.56 -1.46
C LEU A 58 -1.66 15.48 -1.29
N ALA A 59 -0.95 15.92 -2.32
CA ALA A 59 0.50 15.94 -2.30
C ALA A 59 1.00 17.08 -1.39
N VAL A 60 1.99 16.75 -0.55
CA VAL A 60 2.67 17.70 0.33
C VAL A 60 4.17 17.49 0.30
N ASP A 61 4.92 18.57 0.39
CA ASP A 61 6.37 18.50 0.51
C ASP A 61 6.80 18.16 1.93
N VAL A 62 7.91 17.44 2.03
CA VAL A 62 8.49 17.09 3.34
C VAL A 62 9.37 18.24 3.82
N ASN A 63 8.76 19.34 4.21
CA ASN A 63 9.42 20.43 4.90
C ASN A 63 8.59 20.91 6.11
N THR A 64 9.24 21.31 7.18
CA THR A 64 8.60 21.67 8.45
C THR A 64 8.37 23.17 8.60
N SER A 65 8.37 23.92 7.49
CA SER A 65 8.07 25.36 7.51
C SER A 65 6.65 25.64 8.03
N ALA A 66 6.46 26.80 8.64
CA ALA A 66 5.15 27.22 9.12
C ALA A 66 4.10 27.25 8.00
N LYS A 67 4.49 27.67 6.79
CA LYS A 67 3.63 27.68 5.60
C LYS A 67 3.15 26.29 5.23
N ASN A 68 4.03 25.29 5.26
CA ASN A 68 3.67 23.91 4.91
C ASN A 68 2.80 23.26 5.99
N LYS A 69 3.11 23.52 7.27
CA LYS A 69 2.27 23.08 8.38
C LYS A 69 0.86 23.69 8.31
N GLU A 70 0.76 24.96 7.96
CA GLU A 70 -0.54 25.63 7.76
C GLU A 70 -1.32 25.03 6.57
N LEU A 71 -0.63 24.69 5.48
CA LEU A 71 -1.24 24.02 4.34
C LEU A 71 -1.79 22.64 4.74
N ILE A 72 -1.01 21.84 5.47
CA ILE A 72 -1.45 20.54 6.00
C ILE A 72 -2.65 20.72 6.94
N ARG A 73 -2.60 21.70 7.83
CA ARG A 73 -3.71 22.01 8.72
C ARG A 73 -5.00 22.28 7.93
N LYS A 74 -4.91 23.12 6.91
CA LYS A 74 -6.04 23.44 6.03
C LYS A 74 -6.60 22.21 5.34
N TYR A 75 -5.73 21.33 4.80
CA TYR A 75 -6.16 20.09 4.16
C TYR A 75 -6.91 19.17 5.13
N VAL A 76 -6.40 19.03 6.34
CA VAL A 76 -6.95 18.10 7.33
C VAL A 76 -8.20 18.67 8.01
N GLU A 77 -8.16 19.93 8.47
CA GLU A 77 -9.22 20.51 9.27
C GLU A 77 -10.36 21.14 8.45
N GLU A 78 -10.05 21.77 7.31
CA GLU A 78 -11.07 22.46 6.50
C GLU A 78 -11.60 21.56 5.39
N TYR A 79 -10.71 20.88 4.65
CA TYR A 79 -11.10 20.04 3.51
C TYR A 79 -11.39 18.60 3.89
N LYS A 80 -10.99 18.16 5.10
CA LYS A 80 -11.24 16.81 5.61
C LYS A 80 -10.75 15.72 4.66
N VAL A 81 -9.54 15.91 4.09
CA VAL A 81 -8.96 14.96 3.13
C VAL A 81 -8.75 13.57 3.74
N GLY A 82 -8.87 12.53 2.92
CA GLY A 82 -8.67 11.15 3.34
C GLY A 82 -7.21 10.75 3.51
N GLY A 83 -6.28 11.47 2.87
CA GLY A 83 -4.87 11.16 2.98
C GLY A 83 -3.92 12.23 2.49
N LEU A 84 -2.64 11.98 2.71
CA LEU A 84 -1.54 12.80 2.23
C LEU A 84 -0.53 11.93 1.48
N LEU A 85 0.01 12.48 0.38
CA LEU A 85 1.12 11.91 -0.37
C LEU A 85 2.37 12.77 -0.14
N PHE A 86 3.37 12.19 0.48
CA PHE A 86 4.66 12.88 0.67
C PHE A 86 5.53 12.74 -0.57
N THR A 87 5.96 13.88 -1.13
CA THR A 87 6.68 13.92 -2.42
C THR A 87 8.18 13.72 -2.27
N SER A 88 8.83 14.48 -1.40
CA SER A 88 10.28 14.39 -1.22
C SER A 88 10.73 15.07 0.08
N GLY A 89 11.85 14.63 0.64
CA GLY A 89 12.44 15.28 1.79
C GLY A 89 13.36 14.40 2.63
N ASP A 90 13.18 14.48 3.94
CA ASP A 90 13.97 13.80 4.95
C ASP A 90 13.09 12.92 5.84
N VAL A 91 13.62 11.76 6.25
CA VAL A 91 12.92 10.77 7.08
C VAL A 91 12.36 11.37 8.37
N GLN A 92 13.16 12.16 9.08
CA GLN A 92 12.74 12.73 10.36
C GLN A 92 11.64 13.76 10.18
N LYS A 93 11.78 14.62 9.16
CA LYS A 93 10.76 15.63 8.83
C LYS A 93 9.45 15.00 8.36
N GLN A 94 9.50 13.91 7.59
CA GLN A 94 8.29 13.20 7.22
C GLN A 94 7.58 12.61 8.44
N ALA A 95 8.32 11.98 9.35
CA ALA A 95 7.75 11.44 10.57
C ALA A 95 7.10 12.54 11.43
N GLU A 96 7.77 13.71 11.56
CA GLU A 96 7.21 14.87 12.26
C GLU A 96 5.92 15.37 11.61
N LEU A 97 5.91 15.53 10.29
CA LEU A 97 4.72 15.99 9.56
C LEU A 97 3.58 14.97 9.57
N THR A 98 3.90 13.66 9.50
CA THR A 98 2.90 12.60 9.66
C THR A 98 2.24 12.67 11.03
N ASN A 99 3.02 12.77 12.10
CA ASN A 99 2.49 12.88 13.46
C ASN A 99 1.67 14.16 13.63
N TYR A 100 2.15 15.28 13.08
CA TYR A 100 1.42 16.54 13.10
C TYR A 100 0.08 16.43 12.38
N ALA A 101 0.06 15.90 11.16
CA ALA A 101 -1.18 15.74 10.39
C ALA A 101 -2.18 14.80 11.08
N GLN A 102 -1.69 13.66 11.60
CA GLN A 102 -2.52 12.70 12.34
C GLN A 102 -3.09 13.30 13.63
N SER A 103 -2.37 14.19 14.31
CA SER A 103 -2.86 14.85 15.53
C SER A 103 -4.01 15.82 15.27
N LEU A 104 -4.14 16.33 14.05
CA LEU A 104 -5.24 17.20 13.60
C LEU A 104 -6.45 16.44 13.08
N ALA A 105 -6.23 15.18 12.68
CA ALA A 105 -7.23 14.40 11.96
C ALA A 105 -8.26 13.79 12.91
N LYS A 106 -9.55 14.02 12.65
CA LYS A 106 -10.66 13.33 13.34
C LYS A 106 -10.76 11.86 12.90
N ILE A 107 -10.52 11.60 11.61
CA ILE A 107 -10.44 10.27 11.01
C ILE A 107 -8.98 10.06 10.61
N PRO A 108 -8.34 8.94 10.97
CA PRO A 108 -6.93 8.68 10.63
C PRO A 108 -6.67 8.86 9.14
N LEU A 109 -5.63 9.63 8.81
CA LEU A 109 -5.24 9.88 7.43
C LEU A 109 -4.53 8.68 6.83
N MET A 110 -4.80 8.38 5.57
CA MET A 110 -4.00 7.47 4.76
C MET A 110 -2.72 8.19 4.32
N ILE A 111 -1.58 7.72 4.78
CA ILE A 111 -0.28 8.24 4.36
C ILE A 111 0.22 7.41 3.19
N THR A 112 0.54 8.09 2.11
CA THR A 112 0.94 7.44 0.86
C THR A 112 2.29 7.99 0.37
N MET A 113 2.94 7.23 -0.46
CA MET A 113 4.18 7.60 -1.11
C MET A 113 4.30 6.89 -2.47
N ASP A 114 5.01 7.50 -3.39
CA ASP A 114 5.43 6.88 -4.64
C ASP A 114 6.91 6.53 -4.51
N GLY A 115 7.19 5.31 -4.07
CA GLY A 115 8.52 4.80 -3.79
C GLY A 115 8.80 3.50 -4.55
N GLU A 116 8.80 3.55 -5.88
CA GLU A 116 8.95 2.39 -6.77
C GLU A 116 10.16 1.51 -6.44
N TRP A 117 11.32 2.12 -6.22
CA TRP A 117 12.55 1.41 -5.83
C TRP A 117 12.98 1.72 -4.38
N GLY A 118 12.00 1.87 -3.49
CA GLY A 118 12.22 2.12 -2.08
C GLY A 118 12.06 3.59 -1.68
N LEU A 119 12.07 3.80 -0.37
CA LEU A 119 11.86 5.15 0.18
C LEU A 119 12.92 6.15 -0.27
N ALA A 120 14.12 5.67 -0.67
CA ALA A 120 15.20 6.51 -1.17
C ALA A 120 14.86 7.24 -2.48
N MET A 121 13.82 6.84 -3.18
CA MET A 121 13.27 7.60 -4.30
C MET A 121 12.79 8.99 -3.86
N ARG A 122 12.28 9.09 -2.65
CA ARG A 122 11.64 10.29 -2.10
C ARG A 122 12.34 10.84 -0.87
N LEU A 123 12.89 9.99 -0.02
CA LEU A 123 13.43 10.37 1.27
C LEU A 123 14.95 10.21 1.30
N LYS A 124 15.64 11.30 1.68
CA LYS A 124 17.08 11.27 1.96
C LYS A 124 17.36 10.39 3.18
N ASN A 125 18.58 9.85 3.24
CA ASN A 125 19.06 9.05 4.36
C ASN A 125 18.33 7.72 4.56
N THR A 126 17.78 7.14 3.46
CA THR A 126 17.23 5.79 3.43
C THR A 126 18.06 4.88 2.53
N THR A 127 17.88 3.57 2.67
CA THR A 127 18.57 2.58 1.83
C THR A 127 18.14 2.73 0.37
N LYS A 128 19.11 2.90 -0.51
CA LYS A 128 18.89 2.90 -1.97
C LYS A 128 18.85 1.46 -2.46
N PHE A 129 17.78 1.12 -3.13
CA PHE A 129 17.66 -0.11 -3.89
C PHE A 129 17.87 0.15 -5.39
N PRO A 130 18.20 -0.89 -6.17
CA PRO A 130 18.21 -0.77 -7.62
C PRO A 130 16.84 -0.37 -8.17
N ILE A 131 16.82 0.32 -9.31
CA ILE A 131 15.58 0.63 -10.04
C ILE A 131 14.90 -0.65 -10.55
N ASN A 132 13.60 -0.60 -10.80
CA ASN A 132 12.79 -1.76 -11.17
C ASN A 132 13.32 -2.53 -12.38
N MET A 133 13.87 -1.85 -13.39
CA MET A 133 14.49 -2.50 -14.54
C MET A 133 15.68 -3.40 -14.14
N THR A 134 16.51 -2.94 -13.20
CA THR A 134 17.63 -3.73 -12.66
C THR A 134 17.12 -4.90 -11.80
N LEU A 135 16.08 -4.66 -10.99
CA LEU A 135 15.44 -5.72 -10.22
C LEU A 135 14.84 -6.80 -11.12
N GLY A 136 14.26 -6.42 -12.26
CA GLY A 136 13.71 -7.34 -13.25
C GLY A 136 14.76 -8.25 -13.91
N ALA A 137 16.05 -7.90 -13.86
CA ALA A 137 17.15 -8.75 -14.35
C ALA A 137 17.58 -9.84 -13.34
N ILE A 138 17.11 -9.76 -12.09
CA ILE A 138 17.43 -10.73 -11.04
C ILE A 138 16.63 -12.01 -11.29
N ARG A 139 17.35 -13.15 -11.42
CA ARG A 139 16.71 -14.46 -11.63
C ARG A 139 16.34 -15.19 -10.35
N ASN A 140 16.80 -14.71 -9.21
CA ASN A 140 16.54 -15.32 -7.91
C ASN A 140 15.35 -14.64 -7.22
N ASP A 141 14.19 -15.25 -7.32
CA ASP A 141 12.95 -14.73 -6.74
C ASP A 141 13.02 -14.50 -5.23
N SER A 142 13.87 -15.26 -4.52
CA SER A 142 14.07 -15.05 -3.07
C SER A 142 14.65 -13.67 -2.77
N LEU A 143 15.51 -13.13 -3.64
CA LEU A 143 16.05 -11.77 -3.48
C LEU A 143 14.97 -10.71 -3.74
N ILE A 144 14.12 -10.93 -4.74
CA ILE A 144 13.00 -10.02 -5.02
C ILE A 144 12.00 -10.03 -3.87
N TYR A 145 11.69 -11.21 -3.33
CA TYR A 145 10.85 -11.33 -2.14
C TYR A 145 11.45 -10.61 -0.92
N ALA A 146 12.76 -10.79 -0.68
CA ALA A 146 13.46 -10.12 0.41
C ALA A 146 13.44 -8.60 0.27
N TYR A 147 13.62 -8.10 -0.97
CA TYR A 147 13.48 -6.68 -1.29
C TYR A 147 12.08 -6.16 -0.96
N GLY A 148 11.02 -6.81 -1.45
CA GLY A 148 9.65 -6.41 -1.16
C GLY A 148 9.31 -6.43 0.33
N LYS A 149 9.80 -7.44 1.06
CA LYS A 149 9.64 -7.53 2.53
C LYS A 149 10.31 -6.37 3.25
N GLU A 150 11.53 -5.99 2.84
CA GLU A 150 12.25 -4.86 3.44
C GLU A 150 11.56 -3.53 3.10
N MET A 151 11.09 -3.36 1.87
CA MET A 151 10.29 -2.21 1.46
C MET A 151 9.05 -2.06 2.35
N GLY A 152 8.28 -3.13 2.52
CA GLY A 152 7.10 -3.12 3.38
C GLY A 152 7.43 -2.84 4.86
N ARG A 153 8.60 -3.29 5.34
CA ARG A 153 9.10 -2.97 6.68
C ARG A 153 9.40 -1.48 6.85
N GLN A 154 10.05 -0.87 5.86
CA GLN A 154 10.36 0.56 5.86
C GLN A 154 9.09 1.40 5.79
N CYS A 155 8.15 1.06 4.90
CA CYS A 155 6.86 1.75 4.81
C CYS A 155 6.12 1.73 6.16
N ARG A 156 6.01 0.57 6.81
CA ARG A 156 5.37 0.47 8.13
C ARG A 156 6.04 1.32 9.19
N ARG A 157 7.39 1.34 9.21
CA ARG A 157 8.14 2.16 10.16
C ARG A 157 7.90 3.66 9.97
N MET A 158 7.66 4.08 8.73
CA MET A 158 7.39 5.48 8.37
C MET A 158 5.91 5.85 8.41
N GLY A 159 5.02 4.92 8.81
CA GLY A 159 3.59 5.16 8.85
C GLY A 159 2.96 5.28 7.46
N ILE A 160 3.57 4.70 6.44
CA ILE A 160 3.07 4.69 5.06
C ILE A 160 2.18 3.45 4.87
N GLN A 161 0.90 3.65 4.59
CA GLN A 161 -0.07 2.59 4.36
C GLN A 161 -0.12 2.16 2.90
N VAL A 162 0.08 3.10 1.97
CA VAL A 162 0.02 2.83 0.53
C VAL A 162 1.29 3.32 -0.15
N ASN A 163 1.96 2.42 -0.87
CA ASN A 163 3.02 2.75 -1.78
C ASN A 163 2.49 2.59 -3.21
N PHE A 164 2.48 3.67 -4.00
CA PHE A 164 2.04 3.67 -5.40
C PHE A 164 3.12 3.10 -6.35
N ALA A 165 3.91 2.18 -5.84
CA ALA A 165 4.88 1.46 -6.64
C ALA A 165 4.18 0.41 -7.53
N PRO A 166 4.65 0.21 -8.78
CA PRO A 166 4.23 -0.91 -9.60
C PRO A 166 4.78 -2.24 -9.08
#